data_8045b571e0dad671e27e2c10a7e6b0b2
#
_entry.id   8045b571e0dad671e27e2c10a7e6b0b2
#
_cell.length_a   1.000
_cell.length_b   1.000
_cell.length_c   1.000
_cell.angle_alpha   90.00
_cell.angle_beta   90.00
_cell.angle_gamma   90.00
#
_symmetry.space_group_name_H-M   'P 1'
#
loop_
_entity.id
_entity.type
_entity.pdbx_description
1 polymer ?
#
loop_
_entity_poly.entity_id
_entity_poly.type
_entity_poly.pdbx_seq_one_letter_code
_entity_poly.pdbx_strand_id
1 'polypeptide(L)'
;MVSMKRTLLTTALAAAMGLATGTASAQFNQFYFLGDSLTDAGVYGARFTVNPGLVWAQDLGNRYGLTVTPSTQGGIDYAQGGARVTQPSPLIPAGAPQRSVSVQIDELLHATPSLNPNAVYAVWIGANDIFVNVSAAGAGLLTAAQVQANITTAATDTLAQIARLRDAGAKRIMVFNLPDIGQTPLGKSTPTAPFSALSGLFNSTLQAGLASLHVDIIPMNMFGLFNEVIASPASFGLTNVTTPACTTPSALNCTTATLVAPNAGQTYAFADGVHPTPAAHQIIADYAAAIIEAPQKIGLLGEAPMQVEQANFRAIDGRMWSGLNTPRPQNKIDAYAVYDYGNFDHSNDTGGSDNTLNSIVAGVDMKISDQMLAGVAFGYTEDKGSFGNNGGGFKLDEATLTGYVGYGSGPWYVGASAGAGDLDFHNVRRTFALGAGSRTENGDTRGTHVMGRVFGGYWFNTSGTWIHGPFARLTYQEANVYAYSETGTSSSAMTFGRQKRESLMSSIGWQASGTFGSVRPFGRVTWEKDYNDDNRSVLAGLVSMPGNFSIPVFRTDDNYVLFNVGASADLGSKLIGFISVSATAAKDDGNYQAVTVGVRMPL
;
A
#
# COMPACT_ATOMS: atom_id res chain seq x y z
N MET A 1 28.81 -29.24 32.38
CA MET A 1 28.48 -27.83 32.72
C MET A 1 28.27 -26.91 31.49
N VAL A 2 28.53 -27.32 30.26
CA VAL A 2 28.35 -26.50 29.03
C VAL A 2 26.96 -26.68 28.42
N SER A 3 26.28 -27.78 28.70
CA SER A 3 24.95 -28.10 28.16
C SER A 3 23.79 -27.28 28.80
N MET A 4 23.90 -26.95 30.08
CA MET A 4 22.83 -26.25 30.83
C MET A 4 22.73 -24.75 30.52
N LYS A 5 23.79 -24.11 30.00
CA LYS A 5 23.77 -22.67 29.63
C LYS A 5 23.15 -22.37 28.27
N ARG A 6 23.14 -23.35 27.35
CA ARG A 6 22.46 -23.21 26.06
C ARG A 6 20.94 -23.30 26.17
N THR A 7 20.45 -24.15 27.09
CA THR A 7 19.00 -24.36 27.29
C THR A 7 18.33 -23.16 27.97
N LEU A 8 19.02 -22.43 28.84
CA LEU A 8 18.47 -21.23 29.50
C LEU A 8 18.39 -20.02 28.59
N LEU A 9 19.28 -19.88 27.60
CA LEU A 9 19.23 -18.78 26.63
C LEU A 9 18.10 -19.01 25.57
N THR A 10 17.92 -20.26 25.14
CA THR A 10 16.84 -20.63 24.22
C THR A 10 15.47 -20.60 24.86
N THR A 11 15.35 -20.89 26.16
CA THR A 11 14.05 -20.81 26.86
C THR A 11 13.64 -19.38 27.19
N ALA A 12 14.58 -18.47 27.44
CA ALA A 12 14.30 -17.05 27.64
C ALA A 12 13.89 -16.34 26.32
N LEU A 13 14.47 -16.77 25.18
CA LEU A 13 14.08 -16.28 23.87
C LEU A 13 12.71 -16.82 23.42
N ALA A 14 12.39 -18.08 23.75
CA ALA A 14 11.11 -18.71 23.42
C ALA A 14 9.94 -18.21 24.28
N ALA A 15 10.20 -17.75 25.51
CA ALA A 15 9.17 -17.19 26.40
C ALA A 15 8.77 -15.74 26.03
N ALA A 16 9.60 -15.03 25.25
CA ALA A 16 9.29 -13.70 24.73
C ALA A 16 8.53 -13.75 23.38
N MET A 17 8.43 -14.93 22.74
CA MET A 17 7.75 -15.10 21.45
C MET A 17 6.30 -15.62 21.55
N GLY A 18 5.77 -15.74 22.72
CA GLY A 18 4.42 -16.25 22.89
C GLY A 18 3.52 -15.30 23.64
N LEU A 19 2.95 -14.30 22.97
CA LEU A 19 1.67 -13.66 23.27
C LEU A 19 1.52 -12.33 22.50
N ALA A 20 1.20 -12.41 21.24
CA ALA A 20 0.37 -11.41 20.55
C ALA A 20 -0.04 -11.99 19.21
N THR A 21 -1.11 -12.77 19.17
CA THR A 21 -1.91 -12.90 17.95
C THR A 21 -2.69 -11.61 17.83
N GLY A 22 -2.05 -10.55 17.35
CA GLY A 22 -2.73 -9.39 16.83
C GLY A 22 -3.56 -9.88 15.65
N THR A 23 -4.88 -9.83 15.77
CA THR A 23 -5.77 -9.99 14.62
C THR A 23 -5.45 -8.84 13.68
N ALA A 24 -4.76 -9.13 12.57
CA ALA A 24 -4.66 -8.21 11.47
C ALA A 24 -6.08 -7.75 11.13
N SER A 25 -6.36 -6.47 11.33
CA SER A 25 -7.66 -5.89 11.02
C SER A 25 -7.67 -5.64 9.52
N ALA A 26 -8.44 -6.42 8.77
CA ALA A 26 -8.61 -6.20 7.34
C ALA A 26 -8.98 -4.72 7.10
N GLN A 27 -8.20 -4.02 6.28
CA GLN A 27 -8.39 -2.59 5.99
C GLN A 27 -9.79 -2.29 5.45
N PHE A 28 -10.34 -3.24 4.68
CA PHE A 28 -11.68 -3.20 4.14
C PHE A 28 -12.48 -4.36 4.71
N ASN A 29 -13.26 -4.07 5.73
CA ASN A 29 -14.11 -5.05 6.41
C ASN A 29 -15.57 -4.99 5.97
N GLN A 30 -15.92 -4.06 5.05
CA GLN A 30 -17.28 -3.88 4.60
C GLN A 30 -17.34 -3.32 3.18
N PHE A 31 -18.09 -4.01 2.34
CA PHE A 31 -18.40 -3.61 0.97
C PHE A 31 -19.92 -3.65 0.77
N TYR A 32 -20.40 -2.82 -0.15
CA TYR A 32 -21.74 -2.91 -0.71
C TYR A 32 -21.65 -2.81 -2.22
N PHE A 33 -22.40 -3.66 -2.92
CA PHE A 33 -22.34 -3.75 -4.36
C PHE A 33 -23.70 -3.38 -4.96
N LEU A 34 -23.70 -2.48 -5.94
CA LEU A 34 -24.89 -2.00 -6.65
C LEU A 34 -24.60 -2.07 -8.16
N GLY A 35 -25.60 -2.49 -8.92
CA GLY A 35 -25.38 -2.60 -10.36
C GLY A 35 -26.37 -3.53 -11.06
N ASP A 36 -25.88 -4.12 -12.12
CA ASP A 36 -26.64 -5.01 -13.01
C ASP A 36 -26.10 -6.45 -12.99
N SER A 37 -26.31 -7.17 -14.11
CA SER A 37 -25.90 -8.58 -14.25
C SER A 37 -24.41 -8.83 -14.08
N LEU A 38 -23.55 -7.85 -14.32
CA LEU A 38 -22.11 -7.99 -14.15
C LEU A 38 -21.72 -8.13 -12.67
N THR A 39 -22.56 -7.65 -11.77
CA THR A 39 -22.31 -7.60 -10.33
C THR A 39 -23.19 -8.58 -9.55
N ASP A 40 -24.37 -8.94 -10.07
CA ASP A 40 -25.42 -9.76 -9.44
C ASP A 40 -24.89 -11.11 -8.90
N ALA A 41 -24.85 -11.26 -7.59
CA ALA A 41 -24.38 -12.45 -6.87
C ALA A 41 -25.36 -13.64 -6.93
N GLY A 42 -26.47 -13.52 -7.67
CA GLY A 42 -27.41 -14.62 -7.89
C GLY A 42 -28.85 -14.36 -7.42
N VAL A 43 -29.38 -13.16 -7.63
CA VAL A 43 -30.78 -12.79 -7.31
C VAL A 43 -31.78 -13.76 -7.94
N TYR A 44 -31.49 -14.29 -9.14
CA TYR A 44 -32.33 -15.27 -9.85
C TYR A 44 -31.98 -16.73 -9.56
N GLY A 45 -31.21 -17.03 -8.53
CA GLY A 45 -30.75 -18.37 -8.19
C GLY A 45 -29.54 -18.85 -9.01
N ALA A 46 -29.10 -18.05 -9.98
CA ALA A 46 -27.92 -18.25 -10.82
C ALA A 46 -27.25 -16.90 -11.10
N ARG A 47 -25.99 -16.92 -11.53
CA ARG A 47 -25.20 -15.74 -11.85
C ARG A 47 -25.06 -15.61 -13.37
N PHE A 48 -24.79 -14.40 -13.84
CA PHE A 48 -24.56 -14.13 -15.25
C PHE A 48 -23.11 -14.48 -15.64
N THR A 49 -22.76 -15.75 -15.50
CA THR A 49 -21.46 -16.33 -15.83
C THR A 49 -21.64 -17.84 -16.10
N VAL A 50 -20.56 -18.60 -16.20
CA VAL A 50 -20.64 -20.08 -16.23
C VAL A 50 -20.89 -20.61 -14.81
N ASN A 51 -22.12 -21.04 -14.51
CA ASN A 51 -22.49 -21.51 -13.18
C ASN A 51 -21.87 -22.88 -12.84
N PRO A 52 -21.43 -23.09 -11.58
CA PRO A 52 -21.61 -22.25 -10.39
C PRO A 52 -20.49 -21.23 -10.14
N GLY A 53 -19.75 -20.78 -11.16
CA GLY A 53 -18.70 -19.78 -11.03
C GLY A 53 -19.16 -18.48 -10.36
N LEU A 54 -18.23 -17.69 -9.86
CA LEU A 54 -18.47 -16.45 -9.14
C LEU A 54 -18.45 -15.26 -10.10
N VAL A 55 -19.06 -14.15 -9.69
CA VAL A 55 -18.90 -12.83 -10.29
C VAL A 55 -17.81 -12.04 -9.54
N TRP A 56 -17.25 -11.01 -10.16
CA TRP A 56 -16.13 -10.22 -9.62
C TRP A 56 -16.38 -9.70 -8.19
N ALA A 57 -17.60 -9.32 -7.86
CA ALA A 57 -17.97 -8.84 -6.54
C ALA A 57 -17.76 -9.91 -5.46
N GLN A 58 -18.07 -11.17 -5.80
CA GLN A 58 -17.86 -12.32 -4.92
C GLN A 58 -16.37 -12.67 -4.80
N ASP A 59 -15.62 -12.65 -5.91
CA ASP A 59 -14.19 -12.91 -5.92
C ASP A 59 -13.44 -11.82 -5.12
N LEU A 60 -13.81 -10.55 -5.29
CA LEU A 60 -13.27 -9.44 -4.50
C LEU A 60 -13.63 -9.60 -3.01
N GLY A 61 -14.88 -9.91 -2.69
CA GLY A 61 -15.31 -10.13 -1.30
C GLY A 61 -14.53 -11.26 -0.64
N ASN A 62 -14.36 -12.39 -1.32
CA ASN A 62 -13.60 -13.55 -0.83
C ASN A 62 -12.15 -13.17 -0.48
N ARG A 63 -11.50 -12.30 -1.27
CA ARG A 63 -10.16 -11.79 -1.01
C ARG A 63 -10.05 -11.08 0.34
N TYR A 64 -11.13 -10.44 0.79
CA TYR A 64 -11.22 -9.75 2.09
C TYR A 64 -11.95 -10.56 3.17
N GLY A 65 -12.17 -11.87 2.94
CA GLY A 65 -12.84 -12.74 3.90
C GLY A 65 -14.34 -12.48 4.06
N LEU A 66 -14.97 -11.80 3.09
CA LEU A 66 -16.38 -11.46 3.10
C LEU A 66 -17.20 -12.43 2.24
N THR A 67 -18.37 -12.84 2.74
CA THR A 67 -19.34 -13.58 1.95
C THR A 67 -20.28 -12.62 1.25
N VAL A 68 -20.26 -12.60 -0.09
CA VAL A 68 -21.11 -11.74 -0.92
C VAL A 68 -22.29 -12.55 -1.45
N THR A 69 -23.48 -12.24 -0.94
CA THR A 69 -24.77 -12.82 -1.36
C THR A 69 -25.76 -11.70 -1.67
N PRO A 70 -26.85 -11.98 -2.42
CA PRO A 70 -27.87 -10.99 -2.72
C PRO A 70 -28.50 -10.37 -1.48
N SER A 71 -28.79 -9.07 -1.51
CA SER A 71 -29.49 -8.33 -0.43
C SER A 71 -30.88 -8.91 -0.15
N THR A 72 -31.53 -9.49 -1.17
CA THR A 72 -32.80 -10.22 -1.04
C THR A 72 -32.71 -11.48 -0.16
N GLN A 73 -31.50 -11.91 0.15
CA GLN A 73 -31.17 -13.03 1.05
C GLN A 73 -30.42 -12.54 2.31
N GLY A 74 -30.46 -11.24 2.59
CA GLY A 74 -29.79 -10.63 3.74
C GLY A 74 -28.29 -10.34 3.53
N GLY A 75 -27.80 -10.39 2.29
CA GLY A 75 -26.41 -10.10 1.93
C GLY A 75 -26.15 -8.64 1.61
N ILE A 76 -24.95 -8.38 1.08
CA ILE A 76 -24.40 -7.04 0.80
C ILE A 76 -24.40 -6.69 -0.69
N ASP A 77 -24.90 -7.56 -1.55
CA ASP A 77 -25.06 -7.30 -2.99
C ASP A 77 -26.49 -6.93 -3.32
N TYR A 78 -26.69 -5.67 -3.70
CA TYR A 78 -27.97 -5.08 -4.11
C TYR A 78 -28.19 -5.16 -5.62
N ALA A 79 -27.18 -5.57 -6.40
CA ALA A 79 -27.24 -5.63 -7.85
C ALA A 79 -28.33 -6.61 -8.32
N GLN A 80 -28.88 -6.32 -9.49
CA GLN A 80 -29.86 -7.19 -10.16
C GLN A 80 -29.62 -7.22 -11.65
N GLY A 81 -29.54 -8.42 -12.22
CA GLY A 81 -29.44 -8.60 -13.66
C GLY A 81 -30.53 -7.88 -14.45
N GLY A 82 -30.17 -7.20 -15.53
CA GLY A 82 -31.08 -6.42 -16.35
C GLY A 82 -31.38 -5.02 -15.82
N ALA A 83 -30.90 -4.63 -14.63
CA ALA A 83 -31.15 -3.31 -14.04
C ALA A 83 -30.64 -2.17 -14.92
N ARG A 84 -31.38 -1.07 -14.97
CA ARG A 84 -30.99 0.23 -15.52
C ARG A 84 -30.69 1.22 -14.42
N VAL A 85 -30.21 2.40 -14.76
CA VAL A 85 -29.83 3.41 -13.75
C VAL A 85 -31.07 3.83 -12.92
N THR A 86 -32.11 4.33 -13.55
CA THR A 86 -33.33 4.83 -12.87
C THR A 86 -34.62 4.27 -13.44
N GLN A 87 -34.60 3.81 -14.67
CA GLN A 87 -35.81 3.40 -15.38
C GLN A 87 -36.12 1.92 -15.20
N PRO A 88 -37.40 1.49 -15.29
CA PRO A 88 -37.74 0.10 -15.41
C PRO A 88 -37.09 -0.54 -16.65
N SER A 89 -36.83 -1.84 -16.60
CA SER A 89 -36.12 -2.55 -17.66
C SER A 89 -36.91 -3.76 -18.20
N PRO A 90 -37.12 -3.84 -19.51
CA PRO A 90 -37.72 -5.03 -20.13
C PRO A 90 -36.76 -6.24 -20.13
N LEU A 91 -35.49 -6.05 -19.74
CA LEU A 91 -34.50 -7.13 -19.65
C LEU A 91 -34.60 -7.91 -18.32
N ILE A 92 -35.32 -7.36 -17.34
CA ILE A 92 -35.61 -8.07 -16.08
C ILE A 92 -36.66 -9.14 -16.37
N PRO A 93 -36.48 -10.40 -15.91
CA PRO A 93 -37.44 -11.48 -16.12
C PRO A 93 -38.85 -11.09 -15.66
N ALA A 94 -39.86 -11.51 -16.43
CA ALA A 94 -41.26 -11.25 -16.12
C ALA A 94 -41.63 -11.76 -14.71
N GLY A 95 -42.29 -10.93 -13.92
CA GLY A 95 -42.68 -11.25 -12.54
C GLY A 95 -41.59 -10.97 -11.49
N ALA A 96 -40.35 -10.68 -11.88
CA ALA A 96 -39.33 -10.24 -10.95
C ALA A 96 -39.48 -8.73 -10.62
N PRO A 97 -39.13 -8.28 -9.40
CA PRO A 97 -39.14 -6.87 -9.03
C PRO A 97 -38.26 -6.02 -9.94
N GLN A 98 -38.70 -4.80 -10.24
CA GLN A 98 -37.94 -3.83 -11.06
C GLN A 98 -36.99 -3.03 -10.14
N ARG A 99 -35.76 -3.53 -9.97
CA ARG A 99 -34.76 -2.94 -9.08
C ARG A 99 -33.68 -2.21 -9.90
N SER A 100 -34.02 -0.99 -10.40
CA SER A 100 -33.00 -0.06 -10.93
C SER A 100 -31.99 0.29 -9.84
N VAL A 101 -30.81 0.85 -10.19
CA VAL A 101 -29.83 1.29 -9.17
C VAL A 101 -30.44 2.31 -8.23
N SER A 102 -31.35 3.17 -8.69
CA SER A 102 -32.09 4.07 -7.80
C SER A 102 -32.86 3.30 -6.71
N VAL A 103 -33.56 2.22 -7.08
CA VAL A 103 -34.30 1.36 -6.14
C VAL A 103 -33.35 0.59 -5.22
N GLN A 104 -32.22 0.08 -5.76
CA GLN A 104 -31.20 -0.60 -4.95
C GLN A 104 -30.64 0.32 -3.85
N ILE A 105 -30.42 1.60 -4.18
CA ILE A 105 -29.99 2.62 -3.19
C ILE A 105 -31.12 2.91 -2.20
N ASP A 106 -32.38 2.99 -2.62
CA ASP A 106 -33.52 3.14 -1.69
C ASP A 106 -33.57 1.99 -0.68
N GLU A 107 -33.39 0.75 -1.13
CA GLU A 107 -33.33 -0.44 -0.29
C GLU A 107 -32.14 -0.41 0.68
N LEU A 108 -30.95 -0.03 0.20
CA LEU A 108 -29.75 0.12 1.04
C LEU A 108 -29.95 1.18 2.11
N LEU A 109 -30.48 2.36 1.74
CA LEU A 109 -30.72 3.46 2.67
C LEU A 109 -31.87 3.18 3.64
N HIS A 110 -32.85 2.37 3.24
CA HIS A 110 -33.88 1.88 4.15
C HIS A 110 -33.28 0.94 5.21
N ALA A 111 -32.41 0.04 4.81
CA ALA A 111 -31.71 -0.89 5.70
C ALA A 111 -30.64 -0.20 6.56
N THR A 112 -29.97 0.81 6.01
CA THR A 112 -28.84 1.53 6.63
C THR A 112 -28.93 3.02 6.32
N PRO A 113 -29.77 3.79 7.07
CA PRO A 113 -30.02 5.21 6.79
C PRO A 113 -28.77 6.12 6.88
N SER A 114 -27.77 5.72 7.66
CA SER A 114 -26.45 6.39 7.74
C SER A 114 -25.38 5.39 7.34
N LEU A 115 -24.77 5.63 6.19
CA LEU A 115 -23.79 4.73 5.60
C LEU A 115 -22.46 4.78 6.38
N ASN A 116 -21.81 3.62 6.50
CA ASN A 116 -20.49 3.53 7.13
C ASN A 116 -19.44 4.24 6.30
N PRO A 117 -18.78 5.32 6.80
CA PRO A 117 -17.76 6.06 6.05
C PRO A 117 -16.49 5.24 5.76
N ASN A 118 -16.30 4.11 6.45
CA ASN A 118 -15.16 3.22 6.25
C ASN A 118 -15.44 2.07 5.28
N ALA A 119 -16.70 1.88 4.85
CA ALA A 119 -17.06 0.91 3.83
C ALA A 119 -16.75 1.42 2.41
N VAL A 120 -16.67 0.48 1.47
CA VAL A 120 -16.58 0.76 0.03
C VAL A 120 -17.93 0.46 -0.62
N TYR A 121 -18.44 1.40 -1.41
CA TYR A 121 -19.69 1.28 -2.14
C TYR A 121 -19.40 1.19 -3.63
N ALA A 122 -19.56 0.01 -4.23
CA ALA A 122 -19.25 -0.22 -5.63
C ALA A 122 -20.49 0.01 -6.50
N VAL A 123 -20.37 0.80 -7.56
CA VAL A 123 -21.44 1.12 -8.50
C VAL A 123 -20.99 0.82 -9.93
N TRP A 124 -21.64 -0.16 -10.58
CA TRP A 124 -21.39 -0.51 -11.98
C TRP A 124 -22.71 -0.69 -12.73
N ILE A 125 -23.06 0.28 -13.61
CA ILE A 125 -24.37 0.38 -14.25
C ILE A 125 -24.29 1.14 -15.57
N GLY A 126 -25.31 1.00 -16.41
CA GLY A 126 -25.53 1.79 -17.62
C GLY A 126 -25.55 0.96 -18.91
N ALA A 127 -25.01 -0.27 -18.89
CA ALA A 127 -25.00 -1.13 -20.08
C ALA A 127 -26.43 -1.46 -20.56
N ASN A 128 -27.36 -1.74 -19.64
CA ASN A 128 -28.75 -2.05 -19.98
C ASN A 128 -29.51 -0.83 -20.51
N ASP A 129 -29.14 0.39 -20.13
CA ASP A 129 -29.66 1.60 -20.75
C ASP A 129 -29.28 1.66 -22.23
N ILE A 130 -28.06 1.28 -22.59
CA ILE A 130 -27.61 1.20 -23.98
C ILE A 130 -28.40 0.10 -24.72
N PHE A 131 -28.48 -1.11 -24.19
CA PHE A 131 -29.18 -2.22 -24.84
C PHE A 131 -30.65 -1.91 -25.13
N VAL A 132 -31.38 -1.36 -24.14
CA VAL A 132 -32.79 -1.03 -24.29
C VAL A 132 -32.98 0.07 -25.34
N ASN A 133 -32.17 1.13 -25.33
CA ASN A 133 -32.30 2.23 -26.28
C ASN A 133 -31.92 1.80 -27.73
N VAL A 134 -30.86 0.98 -27.88
CA VAL A 134 -30.49 0.45 -29.22
C VAL A 134 -31.57 -0.48 -29.75
N SER A 135 -32.16 -1.35 -28.90
CA SER A 135 -33.27 -2.20 -29.29
C SER A 135 -34.49 -1.38 -29.73
N ALA A 136 -34.85 -0.33 -28.97
CA ALA A 136 -35.96 0.57 -29.31
C ALA A 136 -35.71 1.33 -30.63
N ALA A 137 -34.48 1.76 -30.89
CA ALA A 137 -34.11 2.37 -32.15
C ALA A 137 -34.20 1.40 -33.34
N GLY A 138 -33.75 0.15 -33.15
CA GLY A 138 -33.88 -0.93 -34.13
C GLY A 138 -35.33 -1.26 -34.47
N ALA A 139 -36.25 -1.07 -33.53
CA ALA A 139 -37.70 -1.21 -33.72
C ALA A 139 -38.34 0.08 -34.30
N GLY A 140 -37.58 1.12 -34.61
CA GLY A 140 -38.10 2.41 -35.14
C GLY A 140 -38.83 3.29 -34.11
N LEU A 141 -38.72 2.95 -32.80
CA LEU A 141 -39.40 3.69 -31.72
C LEU A 141 -38.59 4.91 -31.24
N LEU A 142 -37.30 4.97 -31.52
CA LEU A 142 -36.41 6.06 -31.16
C LEU A 142 -35.54 6.47 -32.35
N THR A 143 -35.30 7.76 -32.48
CA THR A 143 -34.28 8.31 -33.39
C THR A 143 -32.90 8.21 -32.76
N ALA A 144 -31.84 8.26 -33.57
CA ALA A 144 -30.45 8.25 -33.06
C ALA A 144 -30.19 9.41 -32.07
N ALA A 145 -30.74 10.58 -32.28
CA ALA A 145 -30.62 11.73 -31.38
C ALA A 145 -31.28 11.47 -30.02
N GLN A 146 -32.44 10.81 -30.01
CA GLN A 146 -33.13 10.42 -28.78
C GLN A 146 -32.33 9.35 -28.01
N VAL A 147 -31.73 8.39 -28.71
CA VAL A 147 -30.82 7.40 -28.07
C VAL A 147 -29.66 8.12 -27.39
N GLN A 148 -28.95 9.00 -28.08
CA GLN A 148 -27.85 9.78 -27.50
C GLN A 148 -28.28 10.60 -26.28
N ALA A 149 -29.42 11.30 -26.34
CA ALA A 149 -29.97 12.05 -25.22
C ALA A 149 -30.28 11.14 -24.01
N ASN A 150 -30.90 9.99 -24.25
CA ASN A 150 -31.23 9.02 -23.18
C ASN A 150 -29.98 8.44 -22.52
N ILE A 151 -28.89 8.17 -23.28
CA ILE A 151 -27.64 7.67 -22.71
C ILE A 151 -26.91 8.75 -21.91
N THR A 152 -26.94 10.01 -22.39
CA THR A 152 -26.43 11.16 -21.63
C THR A 152 -27.20 11.32 -20.31
N THR A 153 -28.53 11.19 -20.33
CA THR A 153 -29.36 11.21 -19.12
C THR A 153 -29.00 10.09 -18.17
N ALA A 154 -28.87 8.85 -18.67
CA ALA A 154 -28.49 7.70 -17.81
C ALA A 154 -27.14 7.92 -17.13
N ALA A 155 -26.13 8.46 -17.83
CA ALA A 155 -24.83 8.79 -17.22
C ALA A 155 -24.95 9.90 -16.17
N THR A 156 -25.77 10.93 -16.43
CA THR A 156 -26.05 12.01 -15.46
C THR A 156 -26.81 11.49 -14.24
N ASP A 157 -27.80 10.63 -14.46
CA ASP A 157 -28.54 9.96 -13.38
C ASP A 157 -27.60 9.10 -12.52
N THR A 158 -26.61 8.44 -13.13
CA THR A 158 -25.59 7.69 -12.38
C THR A 158 -24.83 8.60 -11.42
N LEU A 159 -24.42 9.79 -11.86
CA LEU A 159 -23.79 10.78 -10.95
C LEU A 159 -24.73 11.20 -9.80
N ALA A 160 -26.02 11.39 -10.10
CA ALA A 160 -27.01 11.70 -9.08
C ALA A 160 -27.17 10.56 -8.06
N GLN A 161 -27.12 9.28 -8.49
CA GLN A 161 -27.16 8.15 -7.59
C GLN A 161 -25.90 8.05 -6.72
N ILE A 162 -24.72 8.34 -7.27
CA ILE A 162 -23.46 8.42 -6.51
C ILE A 162 -23.53 9.55 -5.47
N ALA A 163 -24.10 10.71 -5.83
CA ALA A 163 -24.31 11.82 -4.90
C ALA A 163 -25.22 11.40 -3.72
N ARG A 164 -26.27 10.61 -3.95
CA ARG A 164 -27.15 10.09 -2.89
C ARG A 164 -26.38 9.22 -1.88
N LEU A 165 -25.48 8.36 -2.35
CA LEU A 165 -24.61 7.57 -1.47
C LEU A 165 -23.69 8.47 -0.64
N ARG A 166 -23.05 9.47 -1.27
CA ARG A 166 -22.24 10.48 -0.57
C ARG A 166 -23.03 11.20 0.51
N ASP A 167 -24.21 11.71 0.16
CA ASP A 167 -25.05 12.50 1.06
C ASP A 167 -25.59 11.67 2.25
N ALA A 168 -25.68 10.35 2.06
CA ALA A 168 -26.00 9.41 3.13
C ALA A 168 -24.79 9.01 4.00
N GLY A 169 -23.57 9.48 3.68
CA GLY A 169 -22.38 9.29 4.50
C GLY A 169 -21.28 8.41 3.87
N ALA A 170 -21.48 7.86 2.67
CA ALA A 170 -20.42 7.13 1.96
C ALA A 170 -19.24 8.06 1.66
N LYS A 171 -18.03 7.65 2.05
CA LYS A 171 -16.81 8.41 1.77
C LYS A 171 -15.95 7.81 0.68
N ARG A 172 -16.11 6.53 0.38
CA ARG A 172 -15.34 5.82 -0.66
C ARG A 172 -16.29 5.12 -1.60
N ILE A 173 -16.37 5.60 -2.84
CA ILE A 173 -17.28 5.06 -3.85
C ILE A 173 -16.46 4.56 -5.03
N MET A 174 -16.53 3.24 -5.28
CA MET A 174 -15.88 2.59 -6.42
C MET A 174 -16.80 2.74 -7.64
N VAL A 175 -16.33 3.43 -8.66
CA VAL A 175 -17.12 3.78 -9.85
C VAL A 175 -16.50 3.16 -11.08
N PHE A 176 -17.25 2.29 -11.72
CA PHE A 176 -16.86 1.62 -12.96
C PHE A 176 -17.38 2.40 -14.16
N ASN A 177 -16.53 2.60 -15.15
CA ASN A 177 -17.00 2.99 -16.47
C ASN A 177 -17.45 1.75 -17.26
N LEU A 178 -18.16 1.94 -18.37
CA LEU A 178 -18.59 0.84 -19.23
C LEU A 178 -17.42 0.32 -20.08
N PRO A 179 -17.29 -1.01 -20.28
CA PRO A 179 -16.42 -1.57 -21.31
C PRO A 179 -16.90 -1.16 -22.70
N ASP A 180 -16.07 -1.39 -23.71
CA ASP A 180 -16.48 -1.22 -25.11
C ASP A 180 -17.44 -2.34 -25.52
N ILE A 181 -18.74 -2.09 -25.38
CA ILE A 181 -19.80 -3.05 -25.70
C ILE A 181 -19.73 -3.51 -27.16
N GLY A 182 -19.27 -2.65 -28.09
CA GLY A 182 -19.11 -3.00 -29.49
C GLY A 182 -18.05 -4.07 -29.76
N GLN A 183 -17.14 -4.33 -28.81
CA GLN A 183 -16.13 -5.40 -28.91
C GLN A 183 -16.62 -6.73 -28.34
N THR A 184 -17.76 -6.80 -27.67
CA THR A 184 -18.36 -8.04 -27.18
C THR A 184 -18.84 -8.94 -28.35
N PRO A 185 -19.06 -10.25 -28.14
CA PRO A 185 -19.66 -11.09 -29.17
C PRO A 185 -20.97 -10.55 -29.73
N LEU A 186 -21.85 -9.98 -28.87
CA LEU A 186 -23.08 -9.32 -29.31
C LEU A 186 -22.77 -8.10 -30.20
N GLY A 187 -21.86 -7.22 -29.77
CA GLY A 187 -21.48 -6.04 -30.54
C GLY A 187 -20.92 -6.39 -31.91
N LYS A 188 -20.07 -7.43 -31.98
CA LYS A 188 -19.50 -7.92 -33.25
C LYS A 188 -20.53 -8.60 -34.15
N SER A 189 -21.54 -9.26 -33.58
CA SER A 189 -22.63 -9.85 -34.36
C SER A 189 -23.66 -8.83 -34.87
N THR A 190 -23.63 -7.60 -34.33
CA THR A 190 -24.50 -6.49 -34.72
C THR A 190 -23.69 -5.23 -35.10
N PRO A 191 -22.86 -5.29 -36.15
CA PRO A 191 -21.83 -4.27 -36.42
C PRO A 191 -22.41 -2.89 -36.78
N THR A 192 -23.70 -2.81 -37.14
CA THR A 192 -24.41 -1.55 -37.42
C THR A 192 -24.93 -0.87 -36.15
N ALA A 193 -24.98 -1.56 -35.03
CA ALA A 193 -25.38 -0.98 -33.74
C ALA A 193 -24.26 -0.10 -33.17
N PRO A 194 -24.56 1.12 -32.68
CA PRO A 194 -23.56 2.11 -32.27
C PRO A 194 -23.02 1.85 -30.85
N PHE A 195 -22.81 0.59 -30.45
CA PHE A 195 -22.45 0.22 -29.07
C PHE A 195 -21.18 0.87 -28.58
N SER A 196 -20.08 0.86 -29.36
CA SER A 196 -18.82 1.51 -28.95
C SER A 196 -18.97 3.02 -28.75
N ALA A 197 -19.70 3.68 -29.68
CA ALA A 197 -19.95 5.12 -29.59
C ALA A 197 -20.79 5.48 -28.35
N LEU A 198 -21.81 4.66 -28.04
CA LEU A 198 -22.68 4.88 -26.87
C LEU A 198 -21.97 4.55 -25.56
N SER A 199 -21.11 3.53 -25.51
CA SER A 199 -20.23 3.30 -24.37
C SER A 199 -19.29 4.47 -24.13
N GLY A 200 -18.69 5.01 -25.19
CA GLY A 200 -17.85 6.21 -25.13
C GLY A 200 -18.60 7.44 -24.66
N LEU A 201 -19.84 7.66 -25.14
CA LEU A 201 -20.70 8.78 -24.72
C LEU A 201 -21.08 8.68 -23.24
N PHE A 202 -21.52 7.51 -22.79
CA PHE A 202 -21.83 7.27 -21.37
C PHE A 202 -20.59 7.55 -20.50
N ASN A 203 -19.45 6.97 -20.84
CA ASN A 203 -18.20 7.10 -20.10
C ASN A 203 -17.71 8.56 -20.03
N SER A 204 -17.70 9.28 -21.15
CA SER A 204 -17.27 10.67 -21.17
C SER A 204 -18.19 11.58 -20.34
N THR A 205 -19.50 11.36 -20.39
CA THR A 205 -20.47 12.09 -19.57
C THR A 205 -20.30 11.79 -18.07
N LEU A 206 -20.16 10.52 -17.72
CA LEU A 206 -19.90 10.08 -16.33
C LEU A 206 -18.61 10.72 -15.80
N GLN A 207 -17.51 10.57 -16.52
CA GLN A 207 -16.19 11.07 -16.11
C GLN A 207 -16.17 12.60 -15.95
N ALA A 208 -16.84 13.35 -16.83
CA ALA A 208 -16.92 14.81 -16.73
C ALA A 208 -17.58 15.28 -15.42
N GLY A 209 -18.48 14.49 -14.84
CA GLY A 209 -19.18 14.83 -13.60
C GLY A 209 -18.51 14.33 -12.31
N LEU A 210 -17.59 13.36 -12.37
CA LEU A 210 -17.04 12.74 -11.16
C LEU A 210 -16.32 13.74 -10.25
N ALA A 211 -15.55 14.67 -10.82
CA ALA A 211 -14.80 15.67 -10.05
C ALA A 211 -15.70 16.60 -9.22
N SER A 212 -16.95 16.82 -9.65
CA SER A 212 -17.90 17.69 -8.95
C SER A 212 -18.56 17.05 -7.73
N LEU A 213 -18.37 15.74 -7.52
CA LEU A 213 -19.03 15.01 -6.45
C LEU A 213 -18.40 15.26 -5.07
N HIS A 214 -17.15 15.75 -4.99
CA HIS A 214 -16.44 16.05 -3.74
C HIS A 214 -16.47 14.88 -2.72
N VAL A 215 -16.26 13.68 -3.21
CA VAL A 215 -16.14 12.43 -2.45
C VAL A 215 -14.98 11.62 -3.02
N ASP A 216 -14.38 10.76 -2.22
CA ASP A 216 -13.34 9.85 -2.70
C ASP A 216 -13.95 8.90 -3.73
N ILE A 217 -13.54 9.08 -4.99
CA ILE A 217 -13.90 8.19 -6.10
C ILE A 217 -12.73 7.24 -6.37
N ILE A 218 -12.99 5.95 -6.22
CA ILE A 218 -12.08 4.87 -6.61
C ILE A 218 -12.42 4.53 -8.07
N PRO A 219 -11.68 5.06 -9.06
CA PRO A 219 -12.03 4.89 -10.47
C PRO A 219 -11.66 3.49 -10.96
N MET A 220 -12.57 2.87 -11.73
CA MET A 220 -12.37 1.57 -12.35
C MET A 220 -12.49 1.71 -13.87
N ASN A 221 -11.36 1.72 -14.57
CA ASN A 221 -11.32 1.91 -16.02
C ASN A 221 -11.55 0.59 -16.76
N MET A 222 -12.80 0.14 -16.80
CA MET A 222 -13.17 -1.10 -17.48
C MET A 222 -13.09 -0.98 -19.00
N PHE A 223 -13.27 0.24 -19.57
CA PHE A 223 -13.06 0.46 -21.00
C PHE A 223 -11.62 0.16 -21.40
N GLY A 224 -10.65 0.67 -20.63
CA GLY A 224 -9.23 0.43 -20.86
C GLY A 224 -8.87 -1.04 -20.65
N LEU A 225 -9.20 -1.61 -19.48
CA LEU A 225 -8.90 -3.01 -19.16
C LEU A 225 -9.47 -3.98 -20.20
N PHE A 226 -10.72 -3.77 -20.60
CA PHE A 226 -11.37 -4.64 -21.57
C PHE A 226 -10.68 -4.60 -22.95
N ASN A 227 -10.31 -3.42 -23.43
CA ASN A 227 -9.57 -3.29 -24.68
C ASN A 227 -8.18 -3.95 -24.61
N GLU A 228 -7.50 -3.88 -23.47
CA GLU A 228 -6.22 -4.59 -23.24
C GLU A 228 -6.40 -6.12 -23.27
N VAL A 229 -7.46 -6.63 -22.63
CA VAL A 229 -7.80 -8.07 -22.66
C VAL A 229 -8.09 -8.54 -24.09
N ILE A 230 -8.85 -7.76 -24.86
CA ILE A 230 -9.14 -8.08 -26.28
C ILE A 230 -7.87 -8.04 -27.14
N ALA A 231 -6.99 -7.05 -26.93
CA ALA A 231 -5.76 -6.89 -27.70
C ALA A 231 -4.71 -7.97 -27.40
N SER A 232 -4.64 -8.47 -26.17
CA SER A 232 -3.60 -9.41 -25.73
C SER A 232 -4.16 -10.49 -24.80
N PRO A 233 -5.10 -11.32 -25.22
CA PRO A 233 -5.83 -12.25 -24.36
C PRO A 233 -4.91 -13.26 -23.66
N ALA A 234 -3.86 -13.72 -24.32
CA ALA A 234 -2.90 -14.66 -23.74
C ALA A 234 -2.18 -14.13 -22.49
N SER A 235 -1.98 -12.80 -22.39
CA SER A 235 -1.39 -12.16 -21.22
C SER A 235 -2.28 -12.26 -19.97
N PHE A 236 -3.55 -12.56 -20.16
CA PHE A 236 -4.56 -12.73 -19.10
C PHE A 236 -4.97 -14.20 -18.93
N GLY A 237 -4.31 -15.15 -19.65
CA GLY A 237 -4.63 -16.58 -19.63
C GLY A 237 -5.84 -16.96 -20.49
N LEU A 238 -6.30 -16.06 -21.38
CA LEU A 238 -7.45 -16.30 -22.23
C LEU A 238 -7.01 -16.74 -23.64
N THR A 239 -7.79 -17.62 -24.25
CA THR A 239 -7.56 -18.12 -25.62
C THR A 239 -8.62 -17.64 -26.61
N ASN A 240 -9.77 -17.16 -26.12
CA ASN A 240 -10.88 -16.68 -26.94
C ASN A 240 -11.57 -15.48 -26.30
N VAL A 241 -11.69 -14.41 -27.08
CA VAL A 241 -12.32 -13.12 -26.68
C VAL A 241 -13.41 -12.69 -27.68
N THR A 242 -13.83 -13.59 -28.57
CA THR A 242 -14.72 -13.26 -29.69
C THR A 242 -16.01 -14.05 -29.72
N THR A 243 -16.04 -15.25 -29.11
CA THR A 243 -17.20 -16.13 -29.12
C THR A 243 -17.58 -16.54 -27.71
N PRO A 244 -18.87 -16.83 -27.45
CA PRO A 244 -19.32 -17.31 -26.15
C PRO A 244 -18.73 -18.67 -25.77
N ALA A 245 -18.50 -18.88 -24.48
CA ALA A 245 -18.09 -20.15 -23.89
C ALA A 245 -19.25 -21.14 -23.80
N CYS A 246 -20.51 -20.66 -23.78
CA CYS A 246 -21.70 -21.51 -23.64
C CYS A 246 -22.52 -21.54 -24.94
N THR A 247 -23.21 -22.66 -25.13
CA THR A 247 -24.18 -22.84 -26.20
C THR A 247 -25.55 -22.23 -25.89
N THR A 248 -25.78 -21.83 -24.64
CA THR A 248 -27.02 -21.18 -24.18
C THR A 248 -27.05 -19.70 -24.55
N PRO A 249 -28.22 -19.13 -24.94
CA PRO A 249 -28.34 -17.70 -25.27
C PRO A 249 -28.08 -16.75 -24.09
N SER A 250 -28.26 -17.24 -22.86
CA SER A 250 -28.07 -16.45 -21.64
C SER A 250 -27.15 -17.17 -20.68
N ALA A 251 -26.24 -16.40 -20.06
CA ALA A 251 -25.32 -16.88 -19.04
C ALA A 251 -26.02 -17.39 -17.77
N LEU A 252 -27.25 -16.97 -17.47
CA LEU A 252 -28.06 -17.56 -16.38
C LEU A 252 -28.25 -19.07 -16.53
N ASN A 253 -28.36 -19.56 -17.74
CA ASN A 253 -28.56 -20.97 -18.06
C ASN A 253 -27.25 -21.68 -18.43
N CYS A 254 -26.14 -20.97 -18.39
CA CYS A 254 -24.82 -21.49 -18.70
C CYS A 254 -24.27 -22.28 -17.52
N THR A 255 -23.92 -23.55 -17.78
CA THR A 255 -23.30 -24.45 -16.81
C THR A 255 -22.10 -25.16 -17.44
N THR A 256 -21.34 -25.87 -16.66
CA THR A 256 -20.24 -26.72 -17.19
C THR A 256 -20.69 -27.73 -18.23
N ALA A 257 -21.96 -28.16 -18.20
CA ALA A 257 -22.53 -29.10 -19.17
C ALA A 257 -22.90 -28.44 -20.52
N THR A 258 -23.00 -27.12 -20.57
CA THR A 258 -23.38 -26.37 -21.77
C THR A 258 -22.19 -25.63 -22.42
N LEU A 259 -20.97 -25.90 -21.97
CA LEU A 259 -19.75 -25.32 -22.54
C LEU A 259 -19.48 -25.85 -23.95
N VAL A 260 -18.99 -24.96 -24.84
CA VAL A 260 -18.53 -25.32 -26.20
C VAL A 260 -17.26 -26.19 -26.19
N ALA A 261 -16.48 -26.10 -25.11
CA ALA A 261 -15.29 -26.91 -24.86
C ALA A 261 -15.09 -27.07 -23.33
N PRO A 262 -14.45 -28.17 -22.85
CA PRO A 262 -14.37 -28.48 -21.41
C PRO A 262 -13.82 -27.36 -20.51
N ASN A 263 -12.90 -26.53 -21.01
CA ASN A 263 -12.26 -25.44 -20.24
C ASN A 263 -12.72 -24.04 -20.70
N ALA A 264 -13.75 -23.91 -21.52
CA ALA A 264 -14.14 -22.62 -22.07
C ALA A 264 -14.48 -21.60 -20.98
N GLY A 265 -15.03 -22.03 -19.83
CA GLY A 265 -15.26 -21.13 -18.68
C GLY A 265 -14.00 -20.55 -18.04
N GLN A 266 -12.82 -21.14 -18.28
CA GLN A 266 -11.52 -20.70 -17.74
C GLN A 266 -10.62 -20.06 -18.80
N THR A 267 -10.95 -20.18 -20.08
CA THR A 267 -10.08 -19.73 -21.17
C THR A 267 -10.77 -18.78 -22.16
N TYR A 268 -12.07 -18.61 -22.08
CA TYR A 268 -12.84 -17.65 -22.87
C TYR A 268 -13.16 -16.42 -22.03
N ALA A 269 -13.28 -15.25 -22.66
CA ALA A 269 -13.65 -14.02 -21.98
C ALA A 269 -15.16 -13.96 -21.67
N PHE A 270 -16.01 -14.52 -22.52
CA PHE A 270 -17.46 -14.37 -22.45
C PHE A 270 -18.18 -15.70 -22.23
N ALA A 271 -19.13 -15.72 -21.30
CA ALA A 271 -20.05 -16.84 -21.08
C ALA A 271 -21.15 -16.87 -22.16
N ASP A 272 -21.71 -15.70 -22.49
CA ASP A 272 -22.69 -15.49 -23.56
C ASP A 272 -22.31 -14.30 -24.46
N GLY A 273 -23.27 -13.62 -25.07
CA GLY A 273 -23.02 -12.47 -25.96
C GLY A 273 -22.35 -11.27 -25.30
N VAL A 274 -22.44 -11.10 -23.97
CA VAL A 274 -21.97 -9.91 -23.25
C VAL A 274 -21.38 -10.19 -21.87
N HIS A 275 -21.79 -11.28 -21.22
CA HIS A 275 -21.40 -11.55 -19.83
C HIS A 275 -20.06 -12.27 -19.74
N PRO A 276 -19.20 -11.88 -18.78
CA PRO A 276 -17.90 -12.50 -18.57
C PRO A 276 -18.00 -13.97 -18.08
N THR A 277 -16.99 -14.77 -18.39
CA THR A 277 -16.77 -16.07 -17.75
C THR A 277 -16.23 -15.89 -16.32
N PRO A 278 -16.15 -16.94 -15.48
CA PRO A 278 -15.49 -16.86 -14.18
C PRO A 278 -14.04 -16.39 -14.28
N ALA A 279 -13.30 -16.80 -15.31
CA ALA A 279 -11.92 -16.32 -15.52
C ALA A 279 -11.87 -14.81 -15.78
N ALA A 280 -12.79 -14.27 -16.58
CA ALA A 280 -12.86 -12.83 -16.85
C ALA A 280 -13.36 -12.06 -15.61
N HIS A 281 -14.26 -12.60 -14.81
CA HIS A 281 -14.65 -12.01 -13.52
C HIS A 281 -13.48 -11.96 -12.53
N GLN A 282 -12.63 -13.00 -12.48
CA GLN A 282 -11.41 -12.98 -11.67
C GLN A 282 -10.46 -11.87 -12.09
N ILE A 283 -10.27 -11.63 -13.41
CA ILE A 283 -9.47 -10.50 -13.92
C ILE A 283 -10.01 -9.16 -13.39
N ILE A 284 -11.34 -8.98 -13.39
CA ILE A 284 -11.99 -7.75 -12.89
C ILE A 284 -11.76 -7.60 -11.38
N ALA A 285 -11.89 -8.67 -10.61
CA ALA A 285 -11.66 -8.67 -9.16
C ALA A 285 -10.20 -8.36 -8.82
N ASP A 286 -9.24 -8.97 -9.53
CA ASP A 286 -7.81 -8.72 -9.35
C ASP A 286 -7.45 -7.27 -9.70
N TYR A 287 -8.05 -6.72 -10.76
CA TYR A 287 -7.89 -5.32 -11.14
C TYR A 287 -8.40 -4.37 -10.04
N ALA A 288 -9.62 -4.61 -9.53
CA ALA A 288 -10.19 -3.81 -8.46
C ALA A 288 -9.32 -3.87 -7.19
N ALA A 289 -8.88 -5.06 -6.79
CA ALA A 289 -7.96 -5.25 -5.67
C ALA A 289 -6.64 -4.49 -5.88
N ALA A 290 -6.04 -4.58 -7.07
CA ALA A 290 -4.77 -3.91 -7.39
C ALA A 290 -4.86 -2.38 -7.26
N ILE A 291 -6.02 -1.77 -7.57
CA ILE A 291 -6.25 -0.33 -7.44
C ILE A 291 -6.43 0.05 -5.96
N ILE A 292 -7.28 -0.64 -5.21
CA ILE A 292 -7.58 -0.26 -3.82
C ILE A 292 -6.43 -0.58 -2.84
N GLU A 293 -5.58 -1.55 -3.14
CA GLU A 293 -4.42 -1.93 -2.32
C GLU A 293 -3.16 -1.09 -2.64
N ALA A 294 -3.12 -0.41 -3.80
CA ALA A 294 -1.95 0.34 -4.22
C ALA A 294 -1.48 1.40 -3.21
N PRO A 295 -2.37 2.23 -2.62
CA PRO A 295 -1.94 3.25 -1.65
C PRO A 295 -1.21 2.68 -0.44
N GLN A 296 -1.56 1.47 0.03
CA GLN A 296 -0.87 0.83 1.15
C GLN A 296 0.56 0.44 0.80
N LYS A 297 0.76 -0.18 -0.37
CA LYS A 297 2.10 -0.54 -0.84
C LYS A 297 2.98 0.70 -1.01
N ILE A 298 2.45 1.73 -1.65
CA ILE A 298 3.17 2.98 -1.90
C ILE A 298 3.39 3.79 -0.60
N GLY A 299 2.52 3.62 0.40
CA GLY A 299 2.71 4.19 1.74
C GLY A 299 4.01 3.76 2.43
N LEU A 300 4.54 2.58 2.10
CA LEU A 300 5.81 2.08 2.63
C LEU A 300 7.03 2.91 2.19
N LEU A 301 6.95 3.65 1.08
CA LEU A 301 8.00 4.60 0.68
C LEU A 301 8.25 5.68 1.74
N GLY A 302 7.23 6.06 2.52
CA GLY A 302 7.38 7.01 3.61
C GLY A 302 8.07 6.43 4.86
N GLU A 303 8.10 5.10 5.03
CA GLU A 303 8.73 4.44 6.17
C GLU A 303 10.24 4.17 5.94
N ALA A 304 10.66 4.00 4.70
CA ALA A 304 12.06 3.69 4.37
C ALA A 304 13.06 4.74 4.90
N PRO A 305 12.86 6.06 4.74
CA PRO A 305 13.79 7.07 5.28
C PRO A 305 13.91 7.04 6.81
N MET A 306 12.86 6.59 7.52
CA MET A 306 12.89 6.49 8.99
C MET A 306 13.98 5.52 9.47
N GLN A 307 14.34 4.52 8.67
CA GLN A 307 15.38 3.54 8.99
C GLN A 307 16.78 4.07 8.62
N VAL A 308 16.89 4.87 7.56
CA VAL A 308 18.15 5.50 7.16
C VAL A 308 18.69 6.40 8.27
N GLU A 309 17.82 7.15 8.93
CA GLU A 309 18.18 7.98 10.09
C GLU A 309 18.87 7.16 11.18
N GLN A 310 18.36 5.97 11.48
CA GLN A 310 18.94 5.14 12.54
C GLN A 310 20.36 4.70 12.21
N ALA A 311 20.67 4.36 10.94
CA ALA A 311 22.03 4.03 10.49
C ALA A 311 22.98 5.22 10.64
N ASN A 312 22.58 6.39 10.17
CA ASN A 312 23.37 7.63 10.29
C ASN A 312 23.67 7.99 11.73
N PHE A 313 22.67 7.94 12.60
CA PHE A 313 22.87 8.32 14.00
C PHE A 313 23.60 7.25 14.83
N ARG A 314 23.53 5.96 14.48
CA ARG A 314 24.40 4.95 15.14
C ARG A 314 25.87 5.28 14.94
N ALA A 315 26.24 5.66 13.72
CA ALA A 315 27.61 6.08 13.41
C ALA A 315 28.05 7.29 14.24
N ILE A 316 27.19 8.31 14.34
CA ILE A 316 27.48 9.56 15.05
C ILE A 316 27.44 9.39 16.57
N ASP A 317 26.46 8.68 17.14
CA ASP A 317 26.35 8.41 18.57
C ASP A 317 27.59 7.66 19.09
N GLY A 318 27.99 6.58 18.39
CA GLY A 318 29.20 5.84 18.72
C GLY A 318 30.45 6.74 18.69
N ARG A 319 30.48 7.67 17.73
CA ARG A 319 31.59 8.61 17.58
C ARG A 319 31.60 9.65 18.70
N MET A 320 30.48 10.29 19.01
CA MET A 320 30.39 11.29 20.09
C MET A 320 30.74 10.67 21.44
N TRP A 321 30.17 9.48 21.72
CA TRP A 321 30.46 8.78 22.97
C TRP A 321 31.94 8.45 23.13
N SER A 322 32.58 7.87 22.11
CA SER A 322 34.01 7.56 22.15
C SER A 322 34.88 8.83 22.20
N GLY A 323 34.46 9.89 21.53
CA GLY A 323 35.19 11.16 21.46
C GLY A 323 35.23 11.92 22.78
N LEU A 324 34.10 11.93 23.51
CA LEU A 324 34.02 12.60 24.83
C LEU A 324 34.80 11.83 25.91
N ASN A 325 34.80 10.48 25.85
CA ASN A 325 35.39 9.63 26.90
C ASN A 325 36.86 9.21 26.65
N THR A 326 37.44 9.56 25.51
CA THR A 326 38.85 9.25 25.21
C THR A 326 39.71 10.48 25.36
N PRO A 327 40.78 10.47 26.23
CA PRO A 327 41.74 11.54 26.29
C PRO A 327 42.42 11.78 24.94
N ARG A 328 42.43 13.01 24.47
CA ARG A 328 43.11 13.42 23.24
C ARG A 328 43.41 14.93 23.25
N PRO A 329 44.41 15.40 22.48
CA PRO A 329 44.73 16.79 22.38
C PRO A 329 43.56 17.60 21.81
N GLN A 330 43.42 18.87 22.29
CA GLN A 330 42.49 19.85 21.70
C GLN A 330 42.95 20.21 20.28
N ASN A 331 41.99 20.68 19.45
CA ASN A 331 42.23 21.18 18.10
C ASN A 331 42.88 20.16 17.13
N LYS A 332 42.81 18.86 17.45
CA LYS A 332 43.18 17.79 16.55
C LYS A 332 41.93 17.23 15.90
N ILE A 333 41.99 17.05 14.59
CA ILE A 333 40.90 16.46 13.79
C ILE A 333 41.04 14.94 13.81
N ASP A 334 39.92 14.28 14.05
CA ASP A 334 39.77 12.84 13.78
C ASP A 334 38.90 12.67 12.54
N ALA A 335 39.28 11.74 11.67
CA ALA A 335 38.43 11.23 10.59
C ALA A 335 37.88 9.85 10.98
N TYR A 336 36.69 9.54 10.52
CA TYR A 336 36.07 8.23 10.70
C TYR A 336 35.25 7.80 9.51
N ALA A 337 35.08 6.50 9.37
CA ALA A 337 34.17 5.88 8.40
C ALA A 337 33.46 4.70 9.07
N VAL A 338 32.18 4.57 8.80
CA VAL A 338 31.30 3.55 9.37
C VAL A 338 30.48 2.95 8.24
N TYR A 339 30.39 1.62 8.24
CA TYR A 339 29.48 0.86 7.40
C TYR A 339 28.40 0.23 8.29
N ASP A 340 27.16 0.33 7.86
CA ASP A 340 26.01 -0.25 8.52
C ASP A 340 25.22 -1.12 7.55
N TYR A 341 24.93 -2.33 7.94
CA TYR A 341 24.07 -3.26 7.23
C TYR A 341 22.86 -3.58 8.11
N GLY A 342 21.66 -3.32 7.60
CA GLY A 342 20.41 -3.54 8.32
C GLY A 342 19.38 -4.28 7.48
N ASN A 343 18.54 -5.05 8.17
CA ASN A 343 17.32 -5.60 7.63
C ASN A 343 16.15 -5.15 8.51
N PHE A 344 15.04 -4.83 7.90
CA PHE A 344 13.78 -4.63 8.61
C PHE A 344 12.62 -5.13 7.77
N ASP A 345 11.61 -5.63 8.45
CA ASP A 345 10.40 -6.18 7.85
C ASP A 345 9.18 -5.46 8.38
N HIS A 346 8.25 -5.18 7.51
CA HIS A 346 6.90 -4.73 7.83
C HIS A 346 5.93 -5.83 7.43
N SER A 347 5.01 -6.19 8.31
CA SER A 347 3.90 -7.07 8.00
C SER A 347 2.60 -6.26 8.01
N ASN A 348 1.74 -6.46 7.02
CA ASN A 348 0.40 -5.88 6.97
C ASN A 348 -0.55 -6.80 6.20
N ASP A 349 -1.83 -6.46 6.17
CA ASP A 349 -2.88 -7.24 5.48
C ASP A 349 -2.64 -7.38 3.96
N THR A 350 -1.86 -6.48 3.37
CA THR A 350 -1.50 -6.50 1.94
C THR A 350 -0.15 -7.13 1.65
N GLY A 351 0.51 -7.73 2.67
CA GLY A 351 1.76 -8.49 2.53
C GLY A 351 3.02 -7.79 3.01
N GLY A 352 2.95 -6.52 3.46
CA GLY A 352 4.09 -5.81 4.06
C GLY A 352 5.26 -5.51 3.12
N SER A 353 6.46 -5.38 3.69
CA SER A 353 7.72 -5.28 2.93
C SER A 353 8.90 -5.85 3.70
N ASP A 354 9.86 -6.40 2.95
CA ASP A 354 11.18 -6.75 3.46
C ASP A 354 12.20 -5.76 2.88
N ASN A 355 12.98 -5.13 3.75
CA ASN A 355 13.95 -4.12 3.35
C ASN A 355 15.37 -4.52 3.74
N THR A 356 16.32 -4.24 2.85
CA THR A 356 17.76 -4.38 3.09
C THR A 356 18.44 -3.05 2.91
N LEU A 357 19.09 -2.58 3.98
CA LEU A 357 19.74 -1.29 4.06
C LEU A 357 21.27 -1.46 4.10
N ASN A 358 21.96 -0.71 3.25
CA ASN A 358 23.42 -0.58 3.24
C ASN A 358 23.77 0.90 3.35
N SER A 359 24.50 1.28 4.40
CA SER A 359 24.86 2.68 4.66
C SER A 359 26.36 2.83 4.87
N ILE A 360 26.92 3.89 4.31
CA ILE A 360 28.28 4.35 4.57
C ILE A 360 28.17 5.78 5.12
N VAL A 361 28.76 6.00 6.31
CA VAL A 361 28.86 7.32 6.92
C VAL A 361 30.33 7.65 7.13
N ALA A 362 30.78 8.75 6.57
CA ALA A 362 32.12 9.28 6.79
C ALA A 362 32.05 10.69 7.37
N GLY A 363 32.95 10.99 8.30
CA GLY A 363 32.93 12.29 8.95
C GLY A 363 34.24 12.69 9.57
N VAL A 364 34.25 13.94 10.01
CA VAL A 364 35.36 14.52 10.74
C VAL A 364 34.85 15.26 11.98
N ASP A 365 35.61 15.19 13.05
CA ASP A 365 35.31 15.92 14.27
C ASP A 365 36.58 16.42 14.99
N MET A 366 36.36 17.35 15.88
CA MET A 366 37.42 17.95 16.64
C MET A 366 36.99 18.19 18.08
N LYS A 367 37.90 17.96 19.05
CA LYS A 367 37.75 18.47 20.40
C LYS A 367 38.03 19.97 20.43
N ILE A 368 36.97 20.77 20.63
CA ILE A 368 37.06 22.25 20.73
C ILE A 368 37.60 22.64 22.10
N SER A 369 37.27 21.87 23.14
CA SER A 369 37.76 22.00 24.52
C SER A 369 37.88 20.60 25.14
N ASP A 370 38.38 20.51 26.38
CA ASP A 370 38.42 19.22 27.11
C ASP A 370 37.02 18.58 27.27
N GLN A 371 35.99 19.40 27.26
CA GLN A 371 34.60 19.00 27.49
C GLN A 371 33.76 18.94 26.22
N MET A 372 34.20 19.60 25.13
CA MET A 372 33.35 19.84 23.95
C MET A 372 33.94 19.23 22.67
N LEU A 373 33.11 18.53 21.96
CA LEU A 373 33.36 17.91 20.65
C LEU A 373 32.36 18.47 19.63
N ALA A 374 32.80 18.78 18.41
CA ALA A 374 31.89 19.07 17.28
C ALA A 374 32.41 18.43 16.00
N GLY A 375 31.49 18.09 15.10
CA GLY A 375 31.83 17.45 13.86
C GLY A 375 30.74 17.54 12.81
N VAL A 376 31.09 17.05 11.62
CA VAL A 376 30.18 16.90 10.46
C VAL A 376 30.36 15.52 9.86
N ALA A 377 29.29 14.98 9.33
CA ALA A 377 29.24 13.67 8.68
C ALA A 377 28.46 13.76 7.38
N PHE A 378 28.93 13.02 6.37
CA PHE A 378 28.21 12.71 5.16
C PHE A 378 27.83 11.23 5.18
N GLY A 379 26.57 10.92 4.90
CA GLY A 379 26.05 9.58 4.78
C GLY A 379 25.55 9.32 3.35
N TYR A 380 25.72 8.09 2.89
CA TYR A 380 25.07 7.58 1.70
C TYR A 380 24.48 6.22 2.03
N THR A 381 23.18 6.07 1.80
CA THR A 381 22.45 4.85 2.14
C THR A 381 21.66 4.38 0.93
N GLU A 382 21.77 3.08 0.65
CA GLU A 382 20.93 2.35 -0.28
C GLU A 382 19.95 1.47 0.54
N ASP A 383 18.65 1.66 0.33
CA ASP A 383 17.60 0.78 0.87
C ASP A 383 16.85 0.10 -0.29
N LYS A 384 16.80 -1.23 -0.25
CA LYS A 384 16.05 -2.05 -1.19
C LYS A 384 14.86 -2.67 -0.49
N GLY A 385 13.66 -2.15 -0.79
CA GLY A 385 12.40 -2.69 -0.30
C GLY A 385 11.74 -3.62 -1.31
N SER A 386 11.32 -4.80 -0.85
CA SER A 386 10.51 -5.76 -1.60
C SER A 386 9.13 -5.82 -1.00
N PHE A 387 8.08 -5.48 -1.76
CA PHE A 387 6.70 -5.61 -1.28
C PHE A 387 6.30 -7.08 -1.17
N GLY A 388 5.64 -7.45 -0.07
CA GLY A 388 5.18 -8.80 0.19
C GLY A 388 4.29 -9.37 -0.92
N ASN A 389 4.12 -10.68 -0.93
CA ASN A 389 3.31 -11.41 -1.92
C ASN A 389 3.77 -11.19 -3.38
N ASN A 390 5.08 -11.05 -3.62
CA ASN A 390 5.65 -10.70 -4.92
C ASN A 390 5.08 -9.39 -5.51
N GLY A 391 4.70 -8.46 -4.64
CA GLY A 391 4.02 -7.21 -4.99
C GLY A 391 4.89 -6.16 -5.68
N GLY A 392 6.15 -6.46 -6.01
CA GLY A 392 7.11 -5.54 -6.58
C GLY A 392 8.10 -5.02 -5.53
N GLY A 393 8.41 -3.73 -5.53
CA GLY A 393 9.36 -3.14 -4.59
C GLY A 393 9.90 -1.79 -5.05
N PHE A 394 10.93 -1.30 -4.37
CA PHE A 394 11.59 -0.04 -4.70
C PHE A 394 13.07 -0.07 -4.32
N LYS A 395 13.81 0.90 -4.80
CA LYS A 395 15.16 1.23 -4.36
C LYS A 395 15.18 2.69 -3.94
N LEU A 396 15.59 2.97 -2.70
CA LEU A 396 15.87 4.31 -2.20
C LEU A 396 17.38 4.51 -2.14
N ASP A 397 17.87 5.57 -2.75
CA ASP A 397 19.19 6.13 -2.52
C ASP A 397 19.03 7.43 -1.74
N GLU A 398 19.68 7.55 -0.57
CA GLU A 398 19.63 8.75 0.27
C GLU A 398 21.04 9.27 0.56
N ALA A 399 21.28 10.53 0.24
CA ALA A 399 22.49 11.25 0.60
C ALA A 399 22.18 12.24 1.73
N THR A 400 22.91 12.14 2.86
CA THR A 400 22.68 12.95 4.06
C THR A 400 23.88 13.78 4.45
N LEU A 401 23.61 14.97 4.98
CA LEU A 401 24.62 15.82 5.64
C LEU A 401 24.16 16.10 7.08
N THR A 402 25.02 15.82 8.06
CA THR A 402 24.69 15.93 9.48
C THR A 402 25.77 16.67 10.24
N GLY A 403 25.40 17.71 10.98
CA GLY A 403 26.24 18.38 11.97
C GLY A 403 25.94 17.86 13.38
N TYR A 404 26.94 17.78 14.23
CA TYR A 404 26.75 17.33 15.61
C TYR A 404 27.69 17.99 16.60
N VAL A 405 27.24 18.05 17.86
CA VAL A 405 28.00 18.56 19.00
C VAL A 405 27.75 17.72 20.24
N GLY A 406 28.81 17.49 21.02
CA GLY A 406 28.73 16.78 22.31
C GLY A 406 29.45 17.60 23.40
N TYR A 407 28.92 17.53 24.62
CA TYR A 407 29.48 18.13 25.81
C TYR A 407 29.53 17.09 26.95
N GLY A 408 30.64 16.95 27.61
CA GLY A 408 30.82 16.06 28.76
C GLY A 408 31.51 16.79 29.93
N SER A 409 30.95 16.66 31.14
CA SER A 409 31.50 17.23 32.35
C SER A 409 31.35 16.28 33.54
N GLY A 410 32.44 15.75 34.02
CA GLY A 410 32.42 14.69 35.04
C GLY A 410 31.64 13.48 34.59
N PRO A 411 30.64 13.01 35.35
CA PRO A 411 29.81 11.87 34.96
C PRO A 411 28.69 12.19 33.95
N TRP A 412 28.42 13.47 33.66
CA TRP A 412 27.35 13.91 32.76
C TRP A 412 27.83 14.08 31.32
N TYR A 413 26.99 13.71 30.39
CA TYR A 413 27.18 14.09 29.01
C TYR A 413 25.84 14.43 28.34
N VAL A 414 25.90 15.31 27.36
CA VAL A 414 24.80 15.65 26.47
C VAL A 414 25.31 15.78 25.03
N GLY A 415 24.46 15.52 24.07
CA GLY A 415 24.79 15.71 22.67
C GLY A 415 23.57 16.11 21.86
N ALA A 416 23.84 16.74 20.73
CA ALA A 416 22.83 17.11 19.74
C ALA A 416 23.37 16.87 18.34
N SER A 417 22.49 16.53 17.42
CA SER A 417 22.78 16.43 15.99
C SER A 417 21.58 16.88 15.16
N ALA A 418 21.84 17.45 13.99
CA ALA A 418 20.82 17.81 13.02
C ALA A 418 21.34 17.59 11.61
N GLY A 419 20.49 17.09 10.73
CA GLY A 419 20.85 16.75 9.36
C GLY A 419 19.68 16.89 8.40
N ALA A 420 20.04 16.84 7.11
CA ALA A 420 19.08 16.78 6.03
C ALA A 420 19.57 15.78 4.98
N GLY A 421 18.64 15.15 4.30
CA GLY A 421 18.86 14.19 3.24
C GLY A 421 18.01 14.46 2.01
N ASP A 422 18.52 14.07 0.85
CA ASP A 422 17.83 14.06 -0.42
C ASP A 422 17.47 12.60 -0.74
N LEU A 423 16.20 12.34 -1.04
CA LEU A 423 15.65 11.02 -1.31
C LEU A 423 15.49 10.83 -2.82
N ASP A 424 16.03 9.76 -3.36
CA ASP A 424 15.84 9.36 -4.75
C ASP A 424 15.31 7.92 -4.83
N PHE A 425 14.02 7.78 -5.16
CA PHE A 425 13.35 6.49 -5.27
C PHE A 425 13.34 6.03 -6.72
N HIS A 426 14.03 4.94 -6.99
CA HIS A 426 14.13 4.31 -8.29
C HIS A 426 13.38 2.98 -8.33
N ASN A 427 12.90 2.62 -9.54
CA ASN A 427 12.26 1.32 -9.77
C ASN A 427 11.15 1.03 -8.75
N VAL A 428 10.31 2.02 -8.46
CA VAL A 428 9.09 1.80 -7.68
C VAL A 428 8.16 0.96 -8.54
N ARG A 429 8.02 -0.32 -8.19
CA ARG A 429 7.29 -1.32 -8.97
C ARG A 429 6.13 -1.86 -8.15
N ARG A 430 4.96 -1.81 -8.74
CA ARG A 430 3.74 -2.39 -8.19
C ARG A 430 3.33 -3.57 -9.07
N THR A 431 3.58 -4.79 -8.60
CA THR A 431 3.24 -6.04 -9.30
C THR A 431 1.98 -6.65 -8.68
N PHE A 432 1.06 -7.13 -9.51
CA PHE A 432 -0.19 -7.74 -9.09
C PHE A 432 -0.69 -8.75 -10.13
N ALA A 433 -1.52 -9.70 -9.69
CA ALA A 433 -2.19 -10.66 -10.55
C ALA A 433 -3.28 -9.97 -11.41
N LEU A 434 -3.49 -10.49 -12.61
CA LEU A 434 -4.64 -10.21 -13.46
C LEU A 434 -5.07 -11.53 -14.11
N GLY A 435 -5.97 -12.25 -13.45
CA GLY A 435 -6.33 -13.62 -13.82
C GLY A 435 -5.12 -14.57 -13.72
N ALA A 436 -4.87 -15.34 -14.77
CA ALA A 436 -3.72 -16.24 -14.81
C ALA A 436 -2.39 -15.52 -15.12
N GLY A 437 -2.43 -14.24 -15.49
CA GLY A 437 -1.26 -13.40 -15.74
C GLY A 437 -0.91 -12.49 -14.57
N SER A 438 0.11 -11.67 -14.76
CA SER A 438 0.49 -10.61 -13.83
C SER A 438 0.88 -9.35 -14.59
N ARG A 439 0.78 -8.21 -13.92
CA ARG A 439 1.19 -6.91 -14.43
C ARG A 439 2.10 -6.20 -13.44
N THR A 440 3.04 -5.44 -13.97
CA THR A 440 3.92 -4.55 -13.19
C THR A 440 3.79 -3.13 -13.71
N GLU A 441 3.35 -2.22 -12.85
CA GLU A 441 3.42 -0.79 -13.09
C GLU A 441 4.71 -0.25 -12.46
N ASN A 442 5.31 0.77 -13.11
CA ASN A 442 6.60 1.30 -12.71
C ASN A 442 6.52 2.82 -12.55
N GLY A 443 7.33 3.36 -11.65
CA GLY A 443 7.50 4.80 -11.48
C GLY A 443 8.75 5.12 -10.70
N ASP A 444 9.10 6.40 -10.66
CA ASP A 444 10.20 6.93 -9.87
C ASP A 444 9.72 8.18 -9.15
N THR A 445 10.27 8.47 -7.98
CA THR A 445 9.96 9.70 -7.25
C THR A 445 11.15 10.15 -6.43
N ARG A 446 11.04 11.35 -5.87
CA ARG A 446 12.06 11.97 -5.03
C ARG A 446 11.44 12.49 -3.75
N GLY A 447 12.30 12.98 -2.88
CA GLY A 447 11.83 13.55 -1.64
C GLY A 447 12.93 14.26 -0.86
N THR A 448 12.57 14.66 0.34
CA THR A 448 13.50 15.28 1.30
C THR A 448 13.31 14.66 2.67
N HIS A 449 14.40 14.56 3.42
CA HIS A 449 14.41 14.08 4.79
C HIS A 449 15.12 15.09 5.69
N VAL A 450 14.48 15.47 6.80
CA VAL A 450 15.05 16.34 7.83
C VAL A 450 15.04 15.59 9.14
N MET A 451 16.14 15.66 9.88
CA MET A 451 16.32 14.91 11.11
C MET A 451 17.04 15.72 12.17
N GLY A 452 16.67 15.50 13.42
CA GLY A 452 17.31 16.13 14.57
C GLY A 452 17.22 15.25 15.81
N ARG A 453 18.24 15.32 16.66
CA ARG A 453 18.32 14.50 17.85
C ARG A 453 19.02 15.25 18.97
N VAL A 454 18.51 15.08 20.19
CA VAL A 454 19.20 15.45 21.43
C VAL A 454 19.22 14.24 22.36
N PHE A 455 20.33 14.06 23.08
CA PHE A 455 20.46 12.95 24.01
C PHE A 455 21.37 13.29 25.16
N GLY A 456 21.30 12.52 26.24
CA GLY A 456 22.18 12.67 27.39
C GLY A 456 22.16 11.46 28.28
N GLY A 457 23.11 11.43 29.18
CA GLY A 457 23.23 10.35 30.15
C GLY A 457 24.11 10.71 31.35
N TYR A 458 24.14 9.78 32.27
CA TYR A 458 24.95 9.86 33.47
C TYR A 458 25.72 8.55 33.65
N TRP A 459 26.97 8.63 34.09
CA TRP A 459 27.80 7.48 34.36
C TRP A 459 28.05 7.29 35.85
N PHE A 460 27.64 6.15 36.37
CA PHE A 460 28.06 5.69 37.69
C PHE A 460 29.40 4.97 37.60
N ASN A 461 30.11 4.92 38.71
CA ASN A 461 31.37 4.16 38.86
C ASN A 461 32.47 4.55 37.85
N THR A 462 32.63 5.84 37.59
CA THR A 462 33.54 6.38 36.56
C THR A 462 35.02 6.03 36.77
N SER A 463 35.41 5.56 37.94
CA SER A 463 36.75 5.07 38.26
C SER A 463 36.91 3.55 38.19
N GLY A 464 35.83 2.82 37.92
CA GLY A 464 35.84 1.36 37.83
C GLY A 464 36.15 0.84 36.42
N THR A 465 36.41 -0.47 36.33
CA THR A 465 36.56 -1.19 35.05
C THR A 465 35.26 -1.15 34.24
N TRP A 466 34.11 -1.13 34.90
CA TRP A 466 32.79 -0.98 34.33
C TRP A 466 32.14 0.32 34.77
N ILE A 467 31.65 1.07 33.80
CA ILE A 467 30.78 2.21 34.00
C ILE A 467 29.40 1.90 33.46
N HIS A 468 28.36 2.42 34.09
CA HIS A 468 26.98 2.22 33.63
C HIS A 468 26.12 3.39 34.06
N GLY A 469 24.92 3.51 33.52
CA GLY A 469 23.99 4.55 33.97
C GLY A 469 22.80 4.80 33.04
N PRO A 470 21.91 5.72 33.42
CA PRO A 470 20.72 6.08 32.65
C PRO A 470 21.10 6.81 31.37
N PHE A 471 20.24 6.63 30.38
CA PHE A 471 20.30 7.28 29.09
C PHE A 471 18.91 7.76 28.67
N ALA A 472 18.83 8.96 28.08
CA ALA A 472 17.63 9.47 27.47
C ALA A 472 17.94 10.15 26.13
N ARG A 473 17.00 10.09 25.18
CA ARG A 473 17.12 10.65 23.85
C ARG A 473 15.75 11.11 23.35
N LEU A 474 15.71 12.20 22.60
CA LEU A 474 14.58 12.64 21.81
C LEU A 474 15.05 12.81 20.36
N THR A 475 14.35 12.18 19.44
CA THR A 475 14.62 12.23 17.99
C THR A 475 13.41 12.76 17.27
N TYR A 476 13.60 13.76 16.41
CA TYR A 476 12.61 14.23 15.45
C TYR A 476 13.08 13.93 14.04
N GLN A 477 12.17 13.49 13.18
CA GLN A 477 12.42 13.33 11.75
C GLN A 477 11.16 13.59 10.94
N GLU A 478 11.34 14.10 9.74
CA GLU A 478 10.31 14.36 8.76
C GLU A 478 10.79 13.96 7.38
N ALA A 479 10.13 12.97 6.77
CA ALA A 479 10.34 12.58 5.38
C ALA A 479 9.17 13.04 4.52
N ASN A 480 9.49 13.63 3.39
CA ASN A 480 8.53 14.03 2.37
C ASN A 480 8.84 13.28 1.08
N VAL A 481 7.93 12.40 0.64
CA VAL A 481 7.99 11.74 -0.67
C VAL A 481 7.11 12.53 -1.62
N TYR A 482 7.65 12.94 -2.77
CA TYR A 482 6.93 13.78 -3.71
C TYR A 482 5.87 13.00 -4.48
N ALA A 483 4.86 13.72 -4.97
CA ALA A 483 3.85 13.15 -5.84
C ALA A 483 4.47 12.65 -7.15
N TYR A 484 3.96 11.52 -7.65
CA TYR A 484 4.42 10.97 -8.94
C TYR A 484 3.30 10.22 -9.64
N SER A 485 3.55 9.89 -10.90
CA SER A 485 2.69 9.01 -11.70
C SER A 485 3.50 7.80 -12.16
N GLU A 486 2.87 6.64 -12.16
CA GLU A 486 3.41 5.46 -12.83
C GLU A 486 3.56 5.72 -14.32
N THR A 487 4.58 5.15 -14.93
CA THR A 487 4.90 5.32 -16.35
C THR A 487 4.05 4.37 -17.19
N GLY A 488 3.53 4.87 -18.31
CA GLY A 488 2.73 4.07 -19.20
C GLY A 488 1.29 4.54 -19.34
N THR A 489 0.53 3.85 -20.19
CA THR A 489 -0.85 4.18 -20.55
C THR A 489 -1.81 3.05 -20.26
N SER A 490 -1.39 2.09 -19.42
CA SER A 490 -2.24 0.97 -19.02
C SER A 490 -3.47 1.44 -18.26
N SER A 491 -4.53 0.65 -18.30
CA SER A 491 -5.75 0.93 -17.51
C SER A 491 -5.49 1.03 -16.01
N SER A 492 -4.45 0.37 -15.52
CA SER A 492 -4.09 0.27 -14.09
C SER A 492 -2.96 1.20 -13.65
N ALA A 493 -2.37 2.00 -14.55
CA ALA A 493 -1.37 2.99 -14.17
C ALA A 493 -1.99 4.06 -13.27
N MET A 494 -1.32 4.38 -12.16
CA MET A 494 -1.82 5.25 -11.11
C MET A 494 -0.98 6.49 -10.89
N THR A 495 -1.61 7.50 -10.32
CA THR A 495 -0.97 8.67 -9.73
C THR A 495 -1.03 8.58 -8.22
N PHE A 496 0.03 9.06 -7.55
CA PHE A 496 0.09 9.10 -6.10
C PHE A 496 0.43 10.51 -5.63
N GLY A 497 -0.28 10.99 -4.62
CA GLY A 497 -0.06 12.30 -4.01
C GLY A 497 1.21 12.34 -3.17
N ARG A 498 1.61 13.55 -2.78
CA ARG A 498 2.72 13.76 -1.85
C ARG A 498 2.42 13.08 -0.52
N GLN A 499 3.43 12.40 0.03
CA GLN A 499 3.38 11.79 1.36
C GLN A 499 4.28 12.57 2.32
N LYS A 500 3.82 12.72 3.55
CA LYS A 500 4.59 13.26 4.66
C LYS A 500 4.57 12.23 5.80
N ARG A 501 5.75 11.87 6.30
CA ARG A 501 5.92 11.03 7.49
C ARG A 501 6.72 11.81 8.52
N GLU A 502 6.11 12.08 9.66
CA GLU A 502 6.75 12.69 10.82
C GLU A 502 6.91 11.65 11.92
N SER A 503 7.98 11.74 12.68
CA SER A 503 8.24 10.95 13.88
C SER A 503 8.85 11.83 14.96
N LEU A 504 8.31 11.75 16.16
CA LEU A 504 8.90 12.32 17.37
C LEU A 504 9.07 11.17 18.37
N MET A 505 10.28 10.65 18.47
CA MET A 505 10.58 9.45 19.25
C MET A 505 11.35 9.80 20.52
N SER A 506 10.86 9.34 21.67
CA SER A 506 11.63 9.33 22.92
C SER A 506 12.25 7.95 23.16
N SER A 507 13.47 7.94 23.68
CA SER A 507 14.17 6.73 24.13
C SER A 507 14.62 6.92 25.57
N ILE A 508 14.27 6.00 26.44
CA ILE A 508 14.71 6.00 27.84
C ILE A 508 15.27 4.61 28.16
N GLY A 509 16.43 4.55 28.78
CA GLY A 509 17.04 3.25 29.04
C GLY A 509 18.29 3.28 29.88
N TRP A 510 19.05 2.20 29.76
CA TRP A 510 20.27 1.98 30.52
C TRP A 510 21.42 1.60 29.60
N GLN A 511 22.60 2.09 29.91
CA GLN A 511 23.83 1.85 29.16
C GLN A 511 24.94 1.37 30.08
N ALA A 512 25.89 0.61 29.53
CA ALA A 512 27.07 0.16 30.21
C ALA A 512 28.27 0.09 29.26
N SER A 513 29.46 0.33 29.76
CA SER A 513 30.71 0.10 29.04
C SER A 513 31.82 -0.41 30.00
N GLY A 514 32.70 -1.22 29.45
CA GLY A 514 33.87 -1.72 30.17
C GLY A 514 35.17 -1.32 29.51
N THR A 515 36.29 -1.42 30.26
CA THR A 515 37.64 -1.23 29.73
C THR A 515 38.52 -2.40 30.14
N PHE A 516 39.00 -3.17 29.16
CA PHE A 516 39.83 -4.35 29.32
C PHE A 516 41.03 -4.28 28.38
N GLY A 517 42.10 -3.62 28.85
CA GLY A 517 43.25 -3.34 27.99
C GLY A 517 42.87 -2.44 26.80
N SER A 518 43.10 -2.96 25.58
CA SER A 518 42.74 -2.27 24.34
C SER A 518 41.27 -2.42 23.91
N VAL A 519 40.51 -3.31 24.55
CA VAL A 519 39.12 -3.62 24.17
C VAL A 519 38.13 -2.94 25.13
N ARG A 520 37.11 -2.31 24.55
CA ARG A 520 36.05 -1.58 25.28
C ARG A 520 34.69 -2.09 24.85
N PRO A 521 34.11 -3.13 25.49
CA PRO A 521 32.74 -3.55 25.26
C PRO A 521 31.76 -2.48 25.74
N PHE A 522 30.63 -2.39 25.06
CA PHE A 522 29.53 -1.49 25.41
C PHE A 522 28.17 -2.13 25.12
N GLY A 523 27.14 -1.66 25.80
CA GLY A 523 25.76 -2.06 25.53
C GLY A 523 24.77 -1.00 25.98
N ARG A 524 23.64 -0.94 25.31
CA ARG A 524 22.51 -0.08 25.62
C ARG A 524 21.20 -0.82 25.36
N VAL A 525 20.26 -0.63 26.28
CA VAL A 525 18.86 -1.09 26.12
C VAL A 525 17.99 0.12 26.36
N THR A 526 17.12 0.41 25.41
CA THR A 526 16.18 1.54 25.48
C THR A 526 14.77 1.11 25.17
N TRP A 527 13.81 1.67 25.88
CA TRP A 527 12.42 1.69 25.50
C TRP A 527 12.19 2.91 24.60
N GLU A 528 11.64 2.64 23.43
CA GLU A 528 11.37 3.62 22.38
C GLU A 528 9.86 3.89 22.34
N LYS A 529 9.46 5.18 22.20
CA LYS A 529 8.07 5.60 21.99
C LYS A 529 8.00 6.68 20.95
N ASP A 530 7.30 6.41 19.84
CA ASP A 530 6.93 7.42 18.83
C ASP A 530 5.62 8.10 19.24
N TYR A 531 5.58 9.43 19.23
CA TYR A 531 4.41 10.23 19.59
C TYR A 531 3.63 10.71 18.36
N ASN A 532 4.23 10.65 17.17
CA ASN A 532 3.57 11.01 15.92
C ASN A 532 3.10 9.73 15.22
N ASP A 533 2.03 9.19 15.77
CA ASP A 533 1.38 7.96 15.33
C ASP A 533 0.12 8.22 14.49
N ASP A 534 0.00 9.40 13.88
CA ASP A 534 -1.17 9.82 13.12
C ASP A 534 -1.50 8.85 11.98
N ASN A 535 -2.79 8.63 11.74
CA ASN A 535 -3.29 7.85 10.63
C ASN A 535 -2.96 8.57 9.31
N ARG A 536 -1.83 8.22 8.71
CA ARG A 536 -1.46 8.70 7.38
C ARG A 536 -2.37 8.08 6.32
N SER A 537 -2.63 8.83 5.26
CA SER A 537 -3.32 8.33 4.08
C SER A 537 -2.52 8.70 2.83
N VAL A 538 -2.58 7.84 1.82
CA VAL A 538 -2.02 8.12 0.50
C VAL A 538 -3.16 8.43 -0.46
N LEU A 539 -3.09 9.62 -1.07
CA LEU A 539 -3.98 10.01 -2.16
C LEU A 539 -3.54 9.27 -3.43
N ALA A 540 -4.48 8.66 -4.12
CA ALA A 540 -4.24 7.92 -5.34
C ALA A 540 -5.37 8.14 -6.36
N GLY A 541 -5.06 7.92 -7.63
CA GLY A 541 -6.02 7.95 -8.73
C GLY A 541 -5.48 7.18 -9.93
N LEU A 542 -6.30 6.92 -10.94
CA LEU A 542 -5.83 6.37 -12.21
C LEU A 542 -5.29 7.48 -13.12
N VAL A 543 -4.25 7.18 -13.90
CA VAL A 543 -3.78 8.08 -14.97
C VAL A 543 -4.85 8.20 -16.08
N SER A 544 -5.58 7.13 -16.31
CA SER A 544 -6.48 6.96 -17.46
C SER A 544 -7.96 7.33 -17.20
N MET A 545 -8.32 7.65 -15.96
CA MET A 545 -9.70 7.97 -15.58
C MET A 545 -9.73 8.97 -14.41
N PRO A 546 -10.55 10.03 -14.46
CA PRO A 546 -10.68 10.98 -13.36
C PRO A 546 -11.30 10.33 -12.12
N GLY A 547 -10.91 10.83 -10.96
CA GLY A 547 -11.30 10.36 -9.63
C GLY A 547 -10.07 10.14 -8.78
N ASN A 548 -10.13 10.61 -7.54
CA ASN A 548 -9.07 10.41 -6.55
C ASN A 548 -9.69 9.86 -5.27
N PHE A 549 -8.91 9.11 -4.54
CA PHE A 549 -9.31 8.53 -3.27
C PHE A 549 -8.12 8.46 -2.32
N SER A 550 -8.41 8.47 -1.03
CA SER A 550 -7.40 8.36 0.01
C SER A 550 -7.62 7.11 0.83
N ILE A 551 -6.57 6.30 0.94
CA ILE A 551 -6.59 5.10 1.76
C ILE A 551 -5.61 5.29 2.92
N PRO A 552 -6.04 4.99 4.17
CA PRO A 552 -5.13 4.91 5.30
C PRO A 552 -4.02 3.91 5.00
N VAL A 553 -2.78 4.32 5.27
CA VAL A 553 -1.63 3.44 5.08
C VAL A 553 -1.23 2.80 6.39
N PHE A 554 -0.39 1.80 6.27
CA PHE A 554 0.19 1.06 7.35
C PHE A 554 0.77 1.96 8.45
N ARG A 555 0.59 1.55 9.70
CA ARG A 555 1.14 2.18 10.89
C ARG A 555 2.13 1.23 11.54
N THR A 556 3.37 1.66 11.74
CA THR A 556 4.36 0.92 12.52
C THR A 556 4.03 0.98 14.00
N ASP A 557 4.46 -0.03 14.77
CA ASP A 557 4.37 0.04 16.22
C ASP A 557 5.07 1.27 16.78
N ASP A 558 4.37 1.96 17.65
CA ASP A 558 4.79 3.21 18.23
C ASP A 558 5.64 3.02 19.50
N ASN A 559 5.72 1.78 20.02
CA ASN A 559 6.52 1.51 21.21
C ASN A 559 7.14 0.10 21.19
N TYR A 560 8.44 0.02 21.53
CA TYR A 560 9.23 -1.21 21.47
C TYR A 560 10.51 -1.07 22.29
N VAL A 561 11.28 -2.13 22.38
CA VAL A 561 12.61 -2.15 23.02
C VAL A 561 13.69 -2.25 21.94
N LEU A 562 14.73 -1.40 22.05
CA LEU A 562 15.91 -1.44 21.19
C LEU A 562 17.13 -1.88 21.99
N PHE A 563 17.82 -2.90 21.49
CA PHE A 563 19.11 -3.35 22.00
C PHE A 563 20.23 -2.90 21.06
N ASN A 564 21.34 -2.44 21.64
CA ASN A 564 22.59 -2.21 20.92
C ASN A 564 23.75 -2.73 21.76
N VAL A 565 24.54 -3.65 21.22
CA VAL A 565 25.68 -4.27 21.90
C VAL A 565 26.88 -4.30 20.96
N GLY A 566 28.06 -3.94 21.47
CA GLY A 566 29.25 -3.89 20.65
C GLY A 566 30.55 -3.84 21.45
N ALA A 567 31.64 -3.66 20.70
CA ALA A 567 32.96 -3.42 21.29
C ALA A 567 33.79 -2.50 20.36
N SER A 568 34.65 -1.68 20.96
CA SER A 568 35.70 -0.98 20.24
C SER A 568 37.09 -1.46 20.73
N ALA A 569 38.08 -1.39 19.84
CA ALA A 569 39.46 -1.82 20.15
C ALA A 569 40.49 -0.91 19.48
N ASP A 570 41.62 -0.69 20.18
CA ASP A 570 42.79 -0.05 19.60
C ASP A 570 43.48 -1.04 18.65
N LEU A 571 43.48 -0.77 17.33
CA LEU A 571 44.08 -1.62 16.29
C LEU A 571 45.50 -1.22 15.92
N GLY A 572 46.13 -0.34 16.74
CA GLY A 572 47.47 0.19 16.55
C GLY A 572 47.61 1.56 17.21
N SER A 573 48.73 2.24 16.97
CA SER A 573 49.00 3.51 17.64
C SER A 573 48.03 4.67 17.25
N LYS A 574 47.34 4.56 16.11
CA LYS A 574 46.49 5.62 15.57
C LYS A 574 45.10 5.15 15.09
N LEU A 575 44.83 3.86 15.07
CA LEU A 575 43.57 3.33 14.53
C LEU A 575 42.74 2.70 15.64
N ILE A 576 41.48 3.07 15.72
CA ILE A 576 40.47 2.45 16.56
C ILE A 576 39.39 1.87 15.66
N GLY A 577 39.10 0.59 15.85
CA GLY A 577 37.98 -0.10 15.20
C GLY A 577 36.83 -0.31 16.16
N PHE A 578 35.62 -0.45 15.65
CA PHE A 578 34.47 -0.90 16.43
C PHE A 578 33.51 -1.76 15.61
N ILE A 579 32.75 -2.57 16.31
CA ILE A 579 31.65 -3.37 15.78
C ILE A 579 30.50 -3.34 16.77
N SER A 580 29.26 -3.26 16.28
CA SER A 580 28.06 -3.44 17.09
C SER A 580 26.93 -4.13 16.34
N VAL A 581 26.01 -4.69 17.11
CA VAL A 581 24.74 -5.27 16.63
C VAL A 581 23.60 -4.54 17.31
N SER A 582 22.58 -4.21 16.56
CA SER A 582 21.33 -3.63 17.04
C SER A 582 20.16 -4.54 16.68
N ALA A 583 19.16 -4.65 17.55
CA ALA A 583 17.92 -5.38 17.27
C ALA A 583 16.77 -4.80 18.07
N THR A 584 15.57 -4.82 17.49
CA THR A 584 14.32 -4.52 18.19
C THR A 584 13.75 -5.76 18.86
N ALA A 585 12.97 -5.58 19.92
CA ALA A 585 12.17 -6.60 20.56
C ALA A 585 10.85 -5.99 21.07
N ALA A 586 9.86 -6.85 21.32
CA ALA A 586 8.51 -6.43 21.70
C ALA A 586 7.92 -5.40 20.72
N LYS A 587 8.10 -5.67 19.44
CA LYS A 587 7.59 -4.92 18.32
C LYS A 587 6.79 -5.88 17.46
N ASP A 588 5.49 -5.63 17.33
CA ASP A 588 4.58 -6.51 16.60
C ASP A 588 4.80 -6.39 15.09
N ASP A 589 5.26 -5.19 14.66
CA ASP A 589 5.55 -4.92 13.26
C ASP A 589 6.74 -3.97 13.05
N GLY A 590 7.46 -4.15 11.95
CA GLY A 590 8.64 -3.38 11.59
C GLY A 590 9.86 -3.78 12.43
N ASN A 591 10.12 -5.09 12.57
CA ASN A 591 11.30 -5.60 13.25
C ASN A 591 12.57 -5.18 12.53
N TYR A 592 13.59 -4.83 13.31
CA TYR A 592 14.82 -4.28 12.80
C TYR A 592 16.03 -5.02 13.39
N GLN A 593 17.00 -5.34 12.54
CA GLN A 593 18.31 -5.88 12.92
C GLN A 593 19.40 -5.20 12.10
N ALA A 594 20.52 -4.85 12.74
CA ALA A 594 21.65 -4.26 12.04
C ALA A 594 22.99 -4.67 12.63
N VAL A 595 23.99 -4.66 11.75
CA VAL A 595 25.41 -4.80 12.11
C VAL A 595 26.14 -3.54 11.64
N THR A 596 26.84 -2.90 12.56
CA THR A 596 27.61 -1.68 12.30
C THR A 596 29.09 -1.96 12.50
N VAL A 597 29.94 -1.60 11.56
CA VAL A 597 31.40 -1.67 11.70
C VAL A 597 32.00 -0.31 11.34
N GLY A 598 33.06 0.10 12.04
CA GLY A 598 33.67 1.37 11.73
C GLY A 598 35.11 1.49 12.21
N VAL A 599 35.78 2.49 11.68
CA VAL A 599 37.15 2.85 12.02
C VAL A 599 37.26 4.35 12.26
N ARG A 600 38.20 4.71 13.14
CA ARG A 600 38.57 6.09 13.45
C ARG A 600 40.07 6.27 13.45
N MET A 601 40.54 7.38 12.94
CA MET A 601 41.94 7.73 12.89
C MET A 601 42.14 9.23 13.21
N PRO A 602 43.02 9.61 14.14
CA PRO A 602 43.47 11.01 14.29
C PRO A 602 44.35 11.42 13.09
N LEU A 603 44.09 12.62 12.60
CA LEU A 603 44.83 13.25 11.48
C LEU A 603 46.02 14.08 11.98
#